data_7fb0d4b147e775cdca99bd9815c86a39
#
_entry.id   7fb0d4b147e775cdca99bd9815c86a39
#
_cell.length_a   1.000
_cell.length_b   1.000
_cell.length_c   1.000
_cell.angle_alpha   90.00
_cell.angle_beta   90.00
_cell.angle_gamma   90.00
#
_symmetry.space_group_name_H-M   'P 1'
#
loop_
_entity.id
_entity.type
_entity.pdbx_description
1 polymer ?
#
loop_
_entity_poly.entity_id
_entity_poly.type
_entity_poly.pdbx_seq_one_letter_code
_entity_poly.pdbx_strand_id
1 'polypeptide(L)'
;VSNPLDYTTPIWGQAEMTYPVFAKAISAIDADTAVLVQDYPAAGLDSSKGFYRADAIAFAEATQEKGLPAIICSTLPENMDLETRQLLIAKGVAPMQGIHETLNAIEDSANWSEARSHILSEKSEYLLPAIPSSERRVLSESDSKRWLKRNNIKVPKGRSVSLQKLGEAALEVGYPVALKMISSRLAHKTEAGAVALNLKDKVSLNRAAEKMKIDVTAYDAKAASDLFLVEEMSPKPLAELIINLRQDPQFGAALVLGNGGVLVELLADSVTLLLPTRPVEIIRAIKSLRAGRLLEGFRGRPAADISKLAEEIYKLSIAFQENIKTIAEIEINPLFVYRTEVSAIDVLIQVP
;
A
#
# COMPACT_ATOMS: atom_id res chain seq x y z
N VAL A 1 -2.23 26.44 27.01
CA VAL A 1 -1.61 27.00 25.79
C VAL A 1 -2.31 26.37 24.60
N SER A 2 -2.76 27.20 23.64
CA SER A 2 -3.32 26.68 22.37
C SER A 2 -2.20 26.23 21.44
N ASN A 3 -2.50 25.32 20.54
CA ASN A 3 -1.64 24.94 19.43
C ASN A 3 -2.50 24.98 18.14
N PRO A 4 -2.23 25.87 17.19
CA PRO A 4 -1.16 26.87 17.20
C PRO A 4 -1.36 27.98 18.26
N LEU A 5 -0.23 28.55 18.69
CA LEU A 5 -0.20 29.70 19.57
C LEU A 5 0.03 30.98 18.76
N ASP A 6 -0.86 31.93 18.88
CA ASP A 6 -0.62 33.32 18.48
C ASP A 6 0.03 34.06 19.65
N TYR A 7 1.31 34.45 19.50
CA TYR A 7 2.08 35.14 20.56
C TYR A 7 1.91 36.65 20.55
N THR A 8 1.06 37.13 19.65
CA THR A 8 0.49 38.46 19.55
C THR A 8 1.40 39.67 19.27
N THR A 9 0.83 40.62 18.56
CA THR A 9 1.43 41.88 18.08
C THR A 9 2.01 42.80 19.19
N PRO A 10 1.47 42.90 20.42
CA PRO A 10 1.97 43.84 21.41
C PRO A 10 3.43 43.62 21.86
N ILE A 11 3.93 42.39 21.79
CA ILE A 11 5.31 42.06 22.23
C ILE A 11 6.22 41.76 21.05
N TRP A 12 5.71 41.86 19.84
CA TRP A 12 6.44 41.52 18.64
C TRP A 12 7.71 42.35 18.43
N GLY A 13 8.80 41.65 18.09
CA GLY A 13 10.13 42.26 17.92
C GLY A 13 10.84 42.63 19.20
N GLN A 14 10.26 42.35 20.36
CA GLN A 14 10.84 42.58 21.67
C GLN A 14 11.33 41.26 22.28
N ALA A 15 12.56 40.85 21.95
CA ALA A 15 13.08 39.54 22.36
C ALA A 15 12.95 39.27 23.87
N GLU A 16 13.11 40.29 24.69
CA GLU A 16 12.94 40.18 26.15
C GLU A 16 11.53 39.81 26.58
N MET A 17 10.54 40.13 25.75
CA MET A 17 9.11 39.81 25.98
C MET A 17 8.69 38.52 25.29
N THR A 18 9.19 38.25 24.09
CA THR A 18 8.82 37.08 23.30
C THR A 18 9.51 35.81 23.77
N TYR A 19 10.76 35.88 24.21
CA TYR A 19 11.52 34.74 24.76
C TYR A 19 10.76 34.02 25.90
N PRO A 20 10.29 34.69 26.98
CA PRO A 20 9.56 34.03 28.06
C PRO A 20 8.27 33.34 27.58
N VAL A 21 7.59 33.91 26.56
CA VAL A 21 6.40 33.35 25.98
C VAL A 21 6.72 32.05 25.25
N PHE A 22 7.75 32.04 24.40
CA PHE A 22 8.23 30.84 23.71
C PHE A 22 8.69 29.76 24.68
N ALA A 23 9.53 30.11 25.64
CA ALA A 23 10.03 29.18 26.66
C ALA A 23 8.88 28.53 27.46
N LYS A 24 7.88 29.36 27.85
CA LYS A 24 6.69 28.85 28.56
C LYS A 24 5.80 27.96 27.68
N ALA A 25 5.57 28.34 26.41
CA ALA A 25 4.78 27.57 25.47
C ALA A 25 5.42 26.20 25.20
N ILE A 26 6.70 26.18 24.88
CA ILE A 26 7.51 24.98 24.61
C ILE A 26 7.55 24.04 25.83
N SER A 27 7.65 24.61 27.05
CA SER A 27 7.64 23.80 28.26
C SER A 27 6.29 23.25 28.67
N ALA A 28 5.20 23.82 28.16
CA ALA A 28 3.84 23.41 28.48
C ALA A 28 3.27 22.32 27.54
N ILE A 29 3.96 22.00 26.48
CA ILE A 29 3.50 21.04 25.43
C ILE A 29 4.56 19.95 25.32
N ASP A 30 4.11 18.71 25.28
CA ASP A 30 4.94 17.56 24.89
C ASP A 30 4.96 17.48 23.37
N ALA A 31 6.10 17.82 22.77
CA ALA A 31 6.28 17.91 21.34
C ALA A 31 7.69 17.50 20.93
N ASP A 32 7.82 16.91 19.74
CA ASP A 32 9.10 16.46 19.17
C ASP A 32 9.82 17.55 18.37
N THR A 33 9.09 18.60 17.98
CA THR A 33 9.63 19.77 17.24
C THR A 33 8.77 21.01 17.48
N ALA A 34 9.36 22.17 17.30
CA ALA A 34 8.65 23.44 17.33
C ALA A 34 8.78 24.19 16.01
N VAL A 35 7.66 24.74 15.53
CA VAL A 35 7.61 25.52 14.29
C VAL A 35 7.14 26.93 14.60
N LEU A 36 7.94 27.94 14.23
CA LEU A 36 7.53 29.34 14.17
C LEU A 36 7.18 29.69 12.73
N VAL A 37 5.93 30.11 12.48
CA VAL A 37 5.52 30.62 11.16
C VAL A 37 5.74 32.13 11.15
N GLN A 38 6.63 32.59 10.28
CA GLN A 38 7.02 34.00 10.23
C GLN A 38 7.48 34.41 8.83
N ASP A 39 6.87 35.46 8.29
CA ASP A 39 7.22 36.04 7.01
C ASP A 39 8.15 37.26 7.20
N TYR A 40 9.19 37.33 6.40
CA TYR A 40 10.16 38.42 6.46
C TYR A 40 9.91 39.35 5.26
N PRO A 41 9.74 40.64 5.48
CA PRO A 41 9.54 41.59 4.39
C PRO A 41 10.78 41.61 3.48
N ALA A 42 10.52 41.77 2.17
CA ALA A 42 11.58 41.91 1.20
C ALA A 42 12.41 43.19 1.49
N ALA A 43 13.68 43.15 1.11
CA ALA A 43 14.58 44.29 1.31
C ALA A 43 14.03 45.56 0.62
N GLY A 44 13.94 46.63 1.36
CA GLY A 44 13.47 47.94 0.89
C GLY A 44 11.95 48.16 0.96
N LEU A 45 11.15 47.18 1.39
CA LEU A 45 9.70 47.35 1.58
C LEU A 45 9.40 48.04 2.92
N ASP A 46 10.03 47.61 4.00
CA ASP A 46 9.92 48.25 5.30
C ASP A 46 11.16 47.97 6.17
N SER A 47 11.24 48.60 7.36
CA SER A 47 12.32 48.45 8.31
C SER A 47 12.07 47.40 9.39
N SER A 48 10.95 46.67 9.34
CA SER A 48 10.49 45.74 10.39
C SER A 48 11.26 44.42 10.42
N LYS A 49 12.03 44.08 9.41
CA LYS A 49 12.82 42.86 9.32
C LYS A 49 13.65 42.57 10.56
N GLY A 50 14.18 43.59 11.20
CA GLY A 50 14.93 43.47 12.45
C GLY A 50 14.10 42.90 13.60
N PHE A 51 12.83 43.27 13.68
CA PHE A 51 11.90 42.79 14.70
C PHE A 51 11.60 41.31 14.52
N TYR A 52 11.35 40.88 13.27
CA TYR A 52 11.15 39.46 12.94
C TYR A 52 12.38 38.61 13.29
N ARG A 53 13.59 39.12 13.01
CA ARG A 53 14.83 38.42 13.34
C ARG A 53 15.07 38.36 14.87
N ALA A 54 14.66 39.38 15.62
CA ALA A 54 14.75 39.37 17.09
C ALA A 54 13.88 38.27 17.69
N ASP A 55 12.63 38.13 17.21
CA ASP A 55 11.73 37.04 17.63
C ASP A 55 12.26 35.67 17.21
N ALA A 56 12.79 35.55 16.00
CA ALA A 56 13.42 34.32 15.52
C ALA A 56 14.58 33.86 16.39
N ILE A 57 15.44 34.81 16.86
CA ILE A 57 16.52 34.50 17.76
C ILE A 57 15.97 34.08 19.13
N ALA A 58 15.00 34.81 19.69
CA ALA A 58 14.34 34.43 20.94
C ALA A 58 13.72 33.05 20.90
N PHE A 59 13.07 32.68 19.78
CA PHE A 59 12.53 31.36 19.56
C PHE A 59 13.65 30.29 19.49
N ALA A 60 14.73 30.57 18.75
CA ALA A 60 15.87 29.67 18.65
C ALA A 60 16.50 29.37 20.02
N GLU A 61 16.69 30.40 20.87
CA GLU A 61 17.21 30.27 22.21
C GLU A 61 16.30 29.43 23.11
N ALA A 62 14.98 29.68 23.08
CA ALA A 62 14.02 28.96 23.88
C ALA A 62 13.93 27.46 23.49
N THR A 63 14.01 27.13 22.19
CA THR A 63 14.01 25.75 21.71
C THR A 63 15.33 25.04 22.02
N GLN A 64 16.45 25.74 21.90
CA GLN A 64 17.77 25.21 22.17
C GLN A 64 17.94 24.83 23.64
N GLU A 65 17.48 25.67 24.59
CA GLU A 65 17.49 25.36 26.02
C GLU A 65 16.72 24.08 26.35
N LYS A 66 15.63 23.82 25.62
CA LYS A 66 14.82 22.61 25.79
C LYS A 66 15.38 21.40 25.03
N GLY A 67 16.39 21.60 24.18
CA GLY A 67 16.90 20.57 23.30
C GLY A 67 15.89 20.13 22.22
N LEU A 68 14.94 21.01 21.86
CA LEU A 68 13.88 20.72 20.90
C LEU A 68 14.30 21.19 19.50
N PRO A 69 14.21 20.33 18.46
CA PRO A 69 14.42 20.75 17.08
C PRO A 69 13.51 21.93 16.71
N ALA A 70 14.09 22.94 16.07
CA ALA A 70 13.41 24.19 15.74
C ALA A 70 13.34 24.43 14.24
N ILE A 71 12.18 24.84 13.78
CA ILE A 71 11.93 25.21 12.39
C ILE A 71 11.33 26.61 12.35
N ILE A 72 11.79 27.44 11.44
CA ILE A 72 11.12 28.70 11.09
C ILE A 72 10.67 28.61 9.66
N CYS A 73 9.37 28.76 9.44
CA CYS A 73 8.70 28.59 8.17
C CYS A 73 8.11 29.92 7.69
N SER A 74 8.44 30.35 6.47
CA SER A 74 7.69 31.41 5.79
C SER A 74 6.46 30.81 5.07
N THR A 75 5.39 31.59 4.99
CA THR A 75 4.17 31.16 4.28
C THR A 75 4.39 31.06 2.77
N LEU A 76 5.23 31.94 2.22
CA LEU A 76 5.61 31.96 0.81
C LEU A 76 7.14 31.89 0.65
N PRO A 77 7.65 31.26 -0.42
CA PRO A 77 9.08 31.10 -0.65
C PRO A 77 9.85 32.43 -0.69
N GLU A 78 9.27 33.46 -1.26
CA GLU A 78 9.87 34.80 -1.39
C GLU A 78 9.95 35.56 -0.06
N ASN A 79 9.22 35.16 0.97
CA ASN A 79 9.16 35.79 2.27
C ASN A 79 10.30 35.38 3.21
N MET A 80 11.36 34.76 2.67
CA MET A 80 12.56 34.42 3.43
C MET A 80 13.83 34.55 2.56
N ASP A 81 14.55 35.63 2.74
CA ASP A 81 15.75 35.89 1.95
C ASP A 81 16.96 35.04 2.40
N LEU A 82 18.02 35.07 1.57
CA LEU A 82 19.22 34.27 1.81
C LEU A 82 19.92 34.59 3.12
N GLU A 83 20.01 35.90 3.45
CA GLU A 83 20.67 36.33 4.66
C GLU A 83 19.96 35.85 5.93
N THR A 84 18.63 35.92 5.92
CA THR A 84 17.79 35.38 7.03
C THR A 84 17.97 33.87 7.14
N ARG A 85 17.97 33.10 6.02
CA ARG A 85 18.24 31.66 6.06
C ARG A 85 19.61 31.33 6.67
N GLN A 86 20.65 32.06 6.27
CA GLN A 86 22.00 31.87 6.83
C GLN A 86 22.05 32.16 8.33
N LEU A 87 21.37 33.21 8.79
CA LEU A 87 21.26 33.55 10.22
C LEU A 87 20.58 32.40 10.98
N LEU A 88 19.47 31.89 10.49
CA LEU A 88 18.71 30.81 11.14
C LEU A 88 19.53 29.51 11.23
N ILE A 89 20.20 29.15 10.16
CA ILE A 89 21.12 27.98 10.15
C ILE A 89 22.23 28.14 11.17
N ALA A 90 22.83 29.32 11.25
CA ALA A 90 23.88 29.61 12.23
C ALA A 90 23.37 29.53 13.68
N LYS A 91 22.06 29.70 13.89
CA LYS A 91 21.40 29.54 15.19
C LYS A 91 20.84 28.12 15.43
N GLY A 92 21.14 27.16 14.56
CA GLY A 92 20.66 25.79 14.70
C GLY A 92 19.18 25.60 14.39
N VAL A 93 18.56 26.53 13.68
CA VAL A 93 17.16 26.50 13.25
C VAL A 93 17.06 26.12 11.78
N ALA A 94 16.15 25.23 11.41
CA ALA A 94 15.89 24.89 10.03
C ALA A 94 15.00 25.95 9.34
N PRO A 95 15.52 26.69 8.35
CA PRO A 95 14.70 27.64 7.59
C PRO A 95 13.93 26.90 6.51
N MET A 96 12.61 27.00 6.53
CA MET A 96 11.71 26.37 5.57
C MET A 96 10.88 27.41 4.84
N GLN A 97 10.53 27.12 3.59
CA GLN A 97 9.78 28.01 2.72
C GLN A 97 8.54 27.28 2.21
N GLY A 98 7.37 27.69 2.71
CA GLY A 98 6.09 27.04 2.46
C GLY A 98 5.63 26.13 3.61
N ILE A 99 4.37 26.26 4.00
CA ILE A 99 3.79 25.50 5.11
C ILE A 99 3.66 24.01 4.75
N HIS A 100 3.23 23.71 3.53
CA HIS A 100 3.10 22.32 3.06
C HIS A 100 4.45 21.59 3.03
N GLU A 101 5.46 22.25 2.49
CA GLU A 101 6.84 21.73 2.42
C GLU A 101 7.40 21.48 3.81
N THR A 102 7.10 22.39 4.74
CA THR A 102 7.53 22.24 6.14
C THR A 102 6.87 21.05 6.82
N LEU A 103 5.56 20.90 6.69
CA LEU A 103 4.83 19.79 7.30
C LEU A 103 5.26 18.44 6.71
N ASN A 104 5.43 18.38 5.38
CA ASN A 104 5.93 17.17 4.72
C ASN A 104 7.35 16.81 5.18
N ALA A 105 8.25 17.80 5.30
CA ALA A 105 9.61 17.55 5.76
C ALA A 105 9.66 17.05 7.22
N ILE A 106 8.76 17.52 8.09
CA ILE A 106 8.61 17.02 9.47
C ILE A 106 8.13 15.56 9.44
N GLU A 107 7.09 15.25 8.67
CA GLU A 107 6.55 13.90 8.52
C GLU A 107 7.62 12.94 7.97
N ASP A 108 8.32 13.33 6.91
CA ASP A 108 9.38 12.52 6.31
C ASP A 108 10.54 12.28 7.29
N SER A 109 10.91 13.30 8.09
CA SER A 109 11.95 13.17 9.12
C SER A 109 11.55 12.22 10.24
N ALA A 110 10.30 12.25 10.69
CA ALA A 110 9.74 11.33 11.66
C ALA A 110 9.73 9.89 11.11
N ASN A 111 9.21 9.69 9.91
CA ASN A 111 9.17 8.40 9.22
C ASN A 111 10.58 7.83 9.01
N TRP A 112 11.54 8.69 8.64
CA TRP A 112 12.94 8.28 8.49
C TRP A 112 13.55 7.83 9.82
N SER A 113 13.29 8.55 10.91
CA SER A 113 13.78 8.22 12.25
C SER A 113 13.22 6.87 12.73
N GLU A 114 11.92 6.63 12.52
CA GLU A 114 11.30 5.34 12.81
C GLU A 114 11.91 4.21 11.98
N ALA A 115 12.01 4.41 10.66
CA ALA A 115 12.58 3.42 9.75
C ALA A 115 14.04 3.10 10.11
N ARG A 116 14.84 4.13 10.41
CA ARG A 116 16.23 3.97 10.86
C ARG A 116 16.33 3.18 12.15
N SER A 117 15.53 3.54 13.15
CA SER A 117 15.50 2.84 14.44
C SER A 117 15.12 1.36 14.27
N HIS A 118 14.17 1.10 13.40
CA HIS A 118 13.74 -0.24 13.04
C HIS A 118 14.88 -1.04 12.38
N ILE A 119 15.51 -0.48 11.35
CA ILE A 119 16.61 -1.12 10.62
C ILE A 119 17.79 -1.43 11.57
N LEU A 120 18.14 -0.51 12.48
CA LEU A 120 19.22 -0.69 13.41
C LEU A 120 18.91 -1.70 14.54
N SER A 121 17.66 -1.84 14.92
CA SER A 121 17.23 -2.78 15.96
C SER A 121 17.08 -4.21 15.48
N GLU A 122 17.01 -4.43 14.17
CA GLU A 122 16.77 -5.72 13.56
C GLU A 122 18.06 -6.32 13.00
N LYS A 123 18.23 -7.64 13.23
CA LYS A 123 19.23 -8.38 12.50
C LYS A 123 18.78 -8.49 11.05
N SER A 124 19.59 -7.96 10.14
CA SER A 124 19.38 -8.10 8.72
C SER A 124 19.43 -9.60 8.34
N GLU A 125 18.30 -10.14 7.87
CA GLU A 125 18.29 -11.43 7.21
C GLU A 125 18.83 -11.26 5.78
N TYR A 126 19.52 -12.29 5.28
CA TYR A 126 19.99 -12.25 3.90
C TYR A 126 18.81 -12.30 2.94
N LEU A 127 18.74 -11.31 2.05
CA LEU A 127 17.73 -11.29 1.00
C LEU A 127 17.92 -12.49 0.06
N LEU A 128 16.81 -13.03 -0.42
CA LEU A 128 16.84 -14.14 -1.36
C LEU A 128 17.16 -13.61 -2.75
N PRO A 129 18.27 -14.04 -3.36
CA PRO A 129 18.63 -13.59 -4.70
C PRO A 129 17.63 -14.11 -5.73
N ALA A 130 17.47 -13.39 -6.82
CA ALA A 130 16.73 -13.88 -7.98
C ALA A 130 17.43 -15.08 -8.61
N ILE A 131 16.63 -16.06 -9.03
CA ILE A 131 17.11 -17.19 -9.84
C ILE A 131 16.80 -16.85 -11.30
N PRO A 132 17.81 -16.63 -12.15
CA PRO A 132 17.58 -16.33 -13.55
C PRO A 132 16.82 -17.46 -14.24
N SER A 133 15.76 -17.11 -14.97
CA SER A 133 15.03 -18.04 -15.84
C SER A 133 14.82 -17.37 -17.19
N SER A 134 15.19 -18.05 -18.27
CA SER A 134 15.04 -17.56 -19.65
C SER A 134 13.66 -17.84 -20.23
N GLU A 135 12.98 -18.87 -19.77
CA GLU A 135 11.66 -19.27 -20.23
C GLU A 135 10.71 -19.40 -19.05
N ARG A 136 9.53 -18.84 -19.18
CA ARG A 136 8.46 -18.95 -18.17
C ARG A 136 7.22 -19.57 -18.78
N ARG A 137 6.67 -20.54 -18.10
CA ARG A 137 5.41 -21.19 -18.46
C ARG A 137 4.33 -20.88 -17.42
N VAL A 138 3.18 -20.48 -17.88
CA VAL A 138 2.01 -20.23 -17.03
C VAL A 138 1.31 -21.55 -16.73
N LEU A 139 1.05 -21.85 -15.46
CA LEU A 139 0.18 -22.96 -15.06
C LEU A 139 -1.28 -22.64 -15.37
N SER A 140 -2.09 -23.67 -15.60
CA SER A 140 -3.53 -23.47 -15.66
C SER A 140 -4.06 -22.93 -14.33
N GLU A 141 -5.18 -22.16 -14.34
CA GLU A 141 -5.78 -21.65 -13.10
C GLU A 141 -6.14 -22.79 -12.13
N SER A 142 -6.58 -23.93 -12.67
CA SER A 142 -6.87 -25.14 -11.89
C SER A 142 -5.63 -25.70 -11.19
N ASP A 143 -4.47 -25.72 -11.88
CA ASP A 143 -3.22 -26.22 -11.29
C ASP A 143 -2.67 -25.20 -10.27
N SER A 144 -2.77 -23.91 -10.56
CA SER A 144 -2.39 -22.82 -9.66
C SER A 144 -3.22 -22.88 -8.36
N LYS A 145 -4.53 -23.05 -8.45
CA LYS A 145 -5.42 -23.22 -7.28
C LYS A 145 -5.15 -24.52 -6.52
N ARG A 146 -4.79 -25.58 -7.22
CA ARG A 146 -4.39 -26.84 -6.57
C ARG A 146 -3.09 -26.65 -5.78
N TRP A 147 -2.14 -25.89 -6.31
CA TRP A 147 -0.91 -25.53 -5.59
C TRP A 147 -1.23 -24.71 -4.34
N LEU A 148 -2.07 -23.67 -4.43
CA LEU A 148 -2.50 -22.88 -3.26
C LEU A 148 -3.16 -23.77 -2.18
N LYS A 149 -4.07 -24.67 -2.57
CA LYS A 149 -4.71 -25.61 -1.62
C LYS A 149 -3.70 -26.50 -0.90
N ARG A 150 -2.67 -26.99 -1.58
CA ARG A 150 -1.59 -27.82 -0.97
C ARG A 150 -0.77 -27.02 0.05
N ASN A 151 -0.71 -25.71 -0.11
CA ASN A 151 -0.04 -24.81 0.81
C ASN A 151 -1.00 -24.13 1.81
N ASN A 152 -2.19 -24.74 2.01
CA ASN A 152 -3.23 -24.30 2.95
C ASN A 152 -3.78 -22.88 2.69
N ILE A 153 -3.70 -22.39 1.47
CA ILE A 153 -4.32 -21.13 1.06
C ILE A 153 -5.71 -21.42 0.52
N LYS A 154 -6.72 -20.74 1.08
CA LYS A 154 -8.12 -20.94 0.73
C LYS A 154 -8.40 -20.42 -0.69
N VAL A 155 -9.09 -21.21 -1.46
CA VAL A 155 -9.65 -20.87 -2.77
C VAL A 155 -11.09 -21.34 -2.86
N PRO A 156 -11.94 -20.81 -3.73
CA PRO A 156 -13.31 -21.28 -3.92
C PRO A 156 -13.36 -22.78 -4.26
N LYS A 157 -14.44 -23.44 -3.83
CA LYS A 157 -14.71 -24.81 -4.24
C LYS A 157 -15.00 -24.80 -5.75
N GLY A 158 -14.32 -25.66 -6.49
CA GLY A 158 -14.52 -25.69 -7.94
C GLY A 158 -14.07 -26.99 -8.59
N ARG A 159 -14.50 -27.18 -9.82
CA ARG A 159 -14.15 -28.32 -10.66
C ARG A 159 -13.86 -27.91 -12.10
N SER A 160 -12.76 -28.44 -12.61
CA SER A 160 -12.40 -28.30 -14.02
C SER A 160 -13.04 -29.45 -14.80
N VAL A 161 -13.86 -29.12 -15.80
CA VAL A 161 -14.64 -30.10 -16.58
C VAL A 161 -14.73 -29.69 -18.05
N SER A 162 -15.05 -30.64 -18.92
CA SER A 162 -15.41 -30.36 -20.29
C SER A 162 -16.83 -29.77 -20.38
N LEU A 163 -17.14 -29.15 -21.52
CA LEU A 163 -18.46 -28.56 -21.82
C LEU A 163 -19.62 -29.48 -21.48
N GLN A 164 -19.50 -30.79 -21.81
CA GLN A 164 -20.56 -31.77 -21.60
C GLN A 164 -20.88 -32.05 -20.12
N LYS A 165 -19.90 -31.81 -19.23
CA LYS A 165 -20.01 -32.07 -17.78
C LYS A 165 -20.30 -30.84 -16.94
N LEU A 166 -20.58 -29.69 -17.55
CA LEU A 166 -20.83 -28.44 -16.85
C LEU A 166 -21.97 -28.53 -15.84
N GLY A 167 -23.11 -29.10 -16.27
CA GLY A 167 -24.29 -29.20 -15.40
C GLY A 167 -24.07 -30.10 -14.20
N GLU A 168 -23.35 -31.22 -14.36
CA GLU A 168 -22.96 -32.10 -13.25
C GLU A 168 -22.06 -31.41 -12.26
N ALA A 169 -21.00 -30.74 -12.75
CA ALA A 169 -20.07 -29.99 -11.93
C ALA A 169 -20.74 -28.85 -11.15
N ALA A 170 -21.68 -28.13 -11.78
CA ALA A 170 -22.41 -27.06 -11.11
C ALA A 170 -23.35 -27.53 -10.01
N LEU A 171 -23.96 -28.74 -10.18
CA LEU A 171 -24.77 -29.37 -9.13
C LEU A 171 -23.90 -29.79 -7.93
N GLU A 172 -22.69 -30.30 -8.15
CA GLU A 172 -21.76 -30.66 -7.06
C GLU A 172 -21.17 -29.46 -6.35
N VAL A 173 -20.91 -28.37 -7.08
CA VAL A 173 -20.38 -27.11 -6.50
C VAL A 173 -21.48 -26.41 -5.72
N GLY A 174 -22.69 -26.36 -6.26
CA GLY A 174 -23.87 -25.67 -5.73
C GLY A 174 -24.06 -24.28 -6.38
N TYR A 175 -25.27 -24.06 -6.94
CA TYR A 175 -25.63 -22.75 -7.49
C TYR A 175 -25.79 -21.67 -6.40
N PRO A 176 -25.52 -20.39 -6.71
CA PRO A 176 -25.02 -19.86 -7.97
C PRO A 176 -23.51 -20.16 -8.16
N VAL A 177 -23.08 -20.27 -9.41
CA VAL A 177 -21.69 -20.57 -9.77
C VAL A 177 -21.07 -19.46 -10.63
N ALA A 178 -19.74 -19.41 -10.61
CA ALA A 178 -18.91 -18.73 -11.58
C ALA A 178 -18.43 -19.76 -12.63
N LEU A 179 -18.36 -19.33 -13.89
CA LEU A 179 -17.81 -20.09 -14.99
C LEU A 179 -16.62 -19.36 -15.59
N LYS A 180 -15.50 -20.06 -15.75
CA LYS A 180 -14.28 -19.52 -16.36
C LYS A 180 -13.79 -20.50 -17.44
N MET A 181 -13.39 -19.99 -18.61
CA MET A 181 -12.73 -20.82 -19.62
C MET A 181 -11.28 -21.05 -19.24
N ILE A 182 -10.81 -22.29 -19.33
CA ILE A 182 -9.42 -22.66 -19.07
C ILE A 182 -8.65 -22.65 -20.38
N SER A 183 -7.68 -21.74 -20.50
CA SER A 183 -6.74 -21.69 -21.61
C SER A 183 -5.43 -21.05 -21.17
N SER A 184 -4.31 -21.60 -21.60
CA SER A 184 -2.97 -21.04 -21.34
C SER A 184 -2.70 -19.74 -22.10
N ARG A 185 -3.56 -19.40 -23.06
CA ARG A 185 -3.45 -18.19 -23.89
C ARG A 185 -4.31 -17.02 -23.39
N LEU A 186 -5.08 -17.22 -22.32
CA LEU A 186 -5.97 -16.20 -21.74
C LEU A 186 -5.35 -15.60 -20.48
N ALA A 187 -4.49 -14.59 -20.65
CA ALA A 187 -3.96 -13.81 -19.53
C ALA A 187 -5.03 -12.87 -18.94
N HIS A 188 -5.81 -12.21 -19.81
CA HIS A 188 -6.86 -11.25 -19.44
C HIS A 188 -8.25 -11.85 -19.72
N LYS A 189 -8.67 -12.76 -18.84
CA LYS A 189 -9.92 -13.54 -19.03
C LYS A 189 -11.18 -12.68 -19.13
N THR A 190 -11.27 -11.62 -18.33
CA THR A 190 -12.43 -10.72 -18.29
C THR A 190 -12.60 -9.98 -19.61
N GLU A 191 -11.52 -9.43 -20.16
CA GLU A 191 -11.54 -8.71 -21.44
C GLU A 191 -11.88 -9.62 -22.62
N ALA A 192 -11.40 -10.87 -22.57
CA ALA A 192 -11.70 -11.88 -23.58
C ALA A 192 -13.12 -12.47 -23.45
N GLY A 193 -13.94 -12.04 -22.50
CA GLY A 193 -15.25 -12.63 -22.24
C GLY A 193 -15.20 -14.06 -21.69
N ALA A 194 -14.07 -14.47 -21.12
CA ALA A 194 -13.81 -15.82 -20.63
C ALA A 194 -14.24 -16.05 -19.15
N VAL A 195 -15.02 -15.14 -18.57
CA VAL A 195 -15.55 -15.21 -17.19
C VAL A 195 -17.04 -14.86 -17.20
N ALA A 196 -17.86 -15.67 -16.55
CA ALA A 196 -19.27 -15.39 -16.30
C ALA A 196 -19.59 -15.67 -14.82
N LEU A 197 -20.26 -14.73 -14.17
CA LEU A 197 -20.52 -14.75 -12.73
C LEU A 197 -22.02 -14.88 -12.44
N ASN A 198 -22.34 -15.36 -11.24
CA ASN A 198 -23.69 -15.40 -10.70
C ASN A 198 -24.68 -16.22 -11.56
N LEU A 199 -24.24 -17.36 -12.09
CA LEU A 199 -25.05 -18.27 -12.86
C LEU A 199 -25.91 -19.11 -11.91
N LYS A 200 -27.22 -18.96 -11.98
CA LYS A 200 -28.16 -19.45 -10.97
C LYS A 200 -28.75 -20.83 -11.29
N ASP A 201 -28.63 -21.28 -12.53
CA ASP A 201 -29.21 -22.51 -13.01
C ASP A 201 -28.47 -23.05 -14.24
N LYS A 202 -28.86 -24.27 -14.66
CA LYS A 202 -28.27 -24.96 -15.82
C LYS A 202 -28.47 -24.19 -17.13
N VAL A 203 -29.59 -23.45 -17.27
CA VAL A 203 -29.89 -22.73 -18.52
C VAL A 203 -28.95 -21.54 -18.67
N SER A 204 -28.80 -20.73 -17.60
CA SER A 204 -27.87 -19.62 -17.59
C SER A 204 -26.41 -20.07 -17.74
N LEU A 205 -26.03 -21.20 -17.14
CA LEU A 205 -24.70 -21.80 -17.26
C LEU A 205 -24.39 -22.20 -18.72
N ASN A 206 -25.27 -22.93 -19.38
CA ASN A 206 -25.05 -23.36 -20.76
C ASN A 206 -24.99 -22.17 -21.72
N ARG A 207 -25.90 -21.20 -21.58
CA ARG A 207 -25.88 -19.96 -22.38
C ARG A 207 -24.59 -19.19 -22.20
N ALA A 208 -24.07 -19.10 -20.95
CA ALA A 208 -22.80 -18.44 -20.66
C ALA A 208 -21.63 -19.17 -21.32
N ALA A 209 -21.61 -20.51 -21.31
CA ALA A 209 -20.55 -21.30 -21.94
C ALA A 209 -20.53 -21.10 -23.46
N GLU A 210 -21.71 -21.13 -24.11
CA GLU A 210 -21.82 -20.88 -25.54
C GLU A 210 -21.35 -19.47 -25.93
N LYS A 211 -21.85 -18.46 -25.21
CA LYS A 211 -21.40 -17.06 -25.41
C LYS A 211 -19.90 -16.92 -25.24
N MET A 212 -19.35 -17.48 -24.19
CA MET A 212 -17.91 -17.43 -23.87
C MET A 212 -17.07 -18.05 -25.00
N LYS A 213 -17.52 -19.16 -25.62
CA LYS A 213 -16.83 -19.74 -26.78
C LYS A 213 -16.81 -18.78 -27.97
N ILE A 214 -17.90 -18.09 -28.21
CA ILE A 214 -17.99 -17.10 -29.30
C ILE A 214 -17.04 -15.91 -29.02
N ASP A 215 -17.15 -15.33 -27.83
CA ASP A 215 -16.38 -14.15 -27.45
C ASP A 215 -14.87 -14.45 -27.47
N VAL A 216 -14.43 -15.55 -26.87
CA VAL A 216 -13.02 -15.96 -26.84
C VAL A 216 -12.50 -16.30 -28.23
N THR A 217 -13.31 -16.95 -29.09
CA THR A 217 -12.89 -17.22 -30.46
C THR A 217 -12.72 -15.95 -31.28
N ALA A 218 -13.56 -14.95 -31.03
CA ALA A 218 -13.43 -13.63 -31.66
C ALA A 218 -12.18 -12.86 -31.14
N TYR A 219 -11.83 -13.02 -29.86
CA TYR A 219 -10.67 -12.40 -29.23
C TYR A 219 -9.34 -13.04 -29.71
N ASP A 220 -9.22 -14.35 -29.59
CA ASP A 220 -8.13 -15.19 -30.10
C ASP A 220 -8.66 -16.60 -30.38
N ALA A 221 -8.81 -16.94 -31.65
CA ALA A 221 -9.32 -18.25 -32.05
C ALA A 221 -8.51 -19.44 -31.52
N LYS A 222 -7.19 -19.23 -31.26
CA LYS A 222 -6.32 -20.27 -30.68
C LYS A 222 -6.45 -20.38 -29.16
N ALA A 223 -7.11 -19.42 -28.51
CA ALA A 223 -7.35 -19.43 -27.08
C ALA A 223 -8.65 -20.15 -26.70
N ALA A 224 -9.58 -20.36 -27.65
CA ALA A 224 -10.82 -21.06 -27.40
C ALA A 224 -10.57 -22.51 -26.92
N SER A 225 -11.30 -22.90 -25.88
CA SER A 225 -11.17 -24.22 -25.24
C SER A 225 -12.53 -24.80 -24.88
N ASP A 226 -12.61 -26.12 -24.81
CA ASP A 226 -13.75 -26.84 -24.27
C ASP A 226 -13.61 -27.24 -22.79
N LEU A 227 -12.57 -26.71 -22.13
CA LEU A 227 -12.32 -26.88 -20.70
C LEU A 227 -12.76 -25.65 -19.92
N PHE A 228 -13.52 -25.88 -18.88
CA PHE A 228 -14.08 -24.85 -18.03
C PHE A 228 -13.81 -25.13 -16.55
N LEU A 229 -13.62 -24.08 -15.78
CA LEU A 229 -13.61 -24.11 -14.33
C LEU A 229 -14.98 -23.61 -13.85
N VAL A 230 -15.71 -24.47 -13.14
CA VAL A 230 -16.98 -24.15 -12.47
C VAL A 230 -16.66 -23.97 -11.01
N GLU A 231 -16.95 -22.80 -10.43
CA GLU A 231 -16.63 -22.46 -9.05
C GLU A 231 -17.83 -21.91 -8.30
N GLU A 232 -17.86 -22.09 -6.98
CA GLU A 232 -18.84 -21.45 -6.11
C GLU A 232 -18.69 -19.93 -6.17
N MET A 233 -19.80 -19.22 -6.09
CA MET A 233 -19.77 -17.76 -5.97
C MET A 233 -19.30 -17.37 -4.58
N SER A 234 -18.19 -16.67 -4.51
CA SER A 234 -17.70 -16.12 -3.25
C SER A 234 -18.57 -14.96 -2.78
N PRO A 235 -18.88 -14.86 -1.48
CA PRO A 235 -19.60 -13.71 -0.92
C PRO A 235 -18.86 -12.39 -1.19
N LYS A 236 -19.57 -11.28 -1.06
CA LYS A 236 -18.96 -9.94 -1.20
C LYS A 236 -17.91 -9.73 -0.11
N PRO A 237 -16.65 -9.41 -0.46
CA PRO A 237 -15.59 -9.17 0.52
C PRO A 237 -15.68 -7.80 1.18
N LEU A 238 -14.91 -7.60 2.25
CA LEU A 238 -14.66 -6.29 2.85
C LEU A 238 -13.74 -5.45 1.96
N ALA A 239 -12.71 -6.07 1.41
CA ALA A 239 -11.79 -5.48 0.44
C ALA A 239 -11.24 -6.54 -0.52
N GLU A 240 -10.74 -6.09 -1.65
CA GLU A 240 -10.03 -6.87 -2.65
C GLU A 240 -8.57 -6.42 -2.67
N LEU A 241 -7.64 -7.36 -2.52
CA LEU A 241 -6.22 -7.09 -2.60
C LEU A 241 -5.61 -7.80 -3.81
N ILE A 242 -4.53 -7.24 -4.34
CA ILE A 242 -3.60 -7.93 -5.22
C ILE A 242 -2.37 -8.36 -4.40
N ILE A 243 -1.96 -9.61 -4.60
CA ILE A 243 -0.74 -10.18 -4.04
C ILE A 243 0.10 -10.65 -5.22
N ASN A 244 1.32 -10.15 -5.32
CA ASN A 244 2.26 -10.66 -6.30
C ASN A 244 3.59 -11.02 -5.60
N LEU A 245 3.97 -12.27 -5.71
CA LEU A 245 5.25 -12.80 -5.26
C LEU A 245 6.08 -13.09 -6.50
N ARG A 246 7.23 -12.45 -6.63
CA ARG A 246 8.04 -12.57 -7.83
C ARG A 246 9.53 -12.55 -7.52
N GLN A 247 10.30 -13.02 -8.48
CA GLN A 247 11.75 -12.88 -8.49
C GLN A 247 12.11 -11.65 -9.33
N ASP A 248 12.54 -10.59 -8.66
CA ASP A 248 13.02 -9.37 -9.30
C ASP A 248 14.50 -9.50 -9.63
N PRO A 249 14.93 -9.18 -10.87
CA PRO A 249 16.31 -9.35 -11.29
C PRO A 249 17.33 -8.53 -10.49
N GLN A 250 16.94 -7.39 -9.96
CA GLN A 250 17.81 -6.48 -9.20
C GLN A 250 17.72 -6.71 -7.70
N PHE A 251 16.50 -6.87 -7.19
CA PHE A 251 16.22 -6.88 -5.75
C PHE A 251 16.04 -8.29 -5.18
N GLY A 252 15.97 -9.32 -6.03
CA GLY A 252 15.73 -10.69 -5.59
C GLY A 252 14.25 -10.98 -5.38
N ALA A 253 13.93 -11.86 -4.44
CA ALA A 253 12.56 -12.25 -4.19
C ALA A 253 11.78 -11.12 -3.50
N ALA A 254 10.59 -10.80 -4.00
CA ALA A 254 9.77 -9.69 -3.52
C ALA A 254 8.29 -10.08 -3.40
N LEU A 255 7.62 -9.47 -2.45
CA LEU A 255 6.17 -9.50 -2.22
C LEU A 255 5.61 -8.12 -2.52
N VAL A 256 4.70 -8.01 -3.48
CA VAL A 256 3.94 -6.78 -3.75
C VAL A 256 2.53 -6.95 -3.23
N LEU A 257 2.08 -6.00 -2.43
CA LEU A 257 0.72 -5.87 -1.91
C LEU A 257 0.09 -4.61 -2.47
N GLY A 258 -1.16 -4.68 -2.90
CA GLY A 258 -1.86 -3.52 -3.42
C GLY A 258 -3.38 -3.66 -3.35
N ASN A 259 -4.08 -2.60 -3.71
CA ASN A 259 -5.52 -2.68 -3.95
C ASN A 259 -5.80 -3.62 -5.11
N GLY A 260 -6.75 -4.54 -4.95
CA GLY A 260 -7.20 -5.45 -5.99
C GLY A 260 -8.43 -4.93 -6.74
N GLY A 261 -8.88 -5.71 -7.73
CA GLY A 261 -10.08 -5.42 -8.51
C GLY A 261 -9.86 -4.38 -9.61
N VAL A 262 -10.95 -3.80 -10.11
CA VAL A 262 -10.98 -2.92 -11.30
C VAL A 262 -10.19 -1.60 -11.12
N LEU A 263 -9.90 -1.20 -9.89
CA LEU A 263 -9.25 0.09 -9.57
C LEU A 263 -7.72 -0.01 -9.45
N VAL A 264 -7.13 -1.18 -9.64
CA VAL A 264 -5.68 -1.41 -9.47
C VAL A 264 -4.86 -0.43 -10.28
N GLU A 265 -5.15 -0.31 -11.56
CA GLU A 265 -4.40 0.55 -12.49
C GLU A 265 -4.63 2.05 -12.25
N LEU A 266 -5.82 2.42 -11.78
CA LEU A 266 -6.18 3.82 -11.51
C LEU A 266 -5.58 4.37 -10.23
N LEU A 267 -5.44 3.55 -9.19
CA LEU A 267 -5.02 4.01 -7.87
C LEU A 267 -3.52 3.89 -7.64
N ALA A 268 -2.82 3.00 -8.39
CA ALA A 268 -1.39 2.72 -8.25
C ALA A 268 -0.94 2.60 -6.77
N ASP A 269 -1.82 2.04 -5.91
CA ASP A 269 -1.66 1.97 -4.48
C ASP A 269 -1.10 0.59 -4.12
N SER A 270 0.21 0.50 -4.05
CA SER A 270 0.93 -0.74 -3.76
C SER A 270 2.18 -0.51 -2.92
N VAL A 271 2.56 -1.53 -2.16
CA VAL A 271 3.77 -1.58 -1.35
C VAL A 271 4.55 -2.84 -1.70
N THR A 272 5.86 -2.70 -1.82
CA THR A 272 6.79 -3.81 -2.07
C THR A 272 7.61 -4.11 -0.82
N LEU A 273 7.64 -5.38 -0.41
CA LEU A 273 8.49 -5.91 0.63
C LEU A 273 9.49 -6.90 0.02
N LEU A 274 10.74 -6.82 0.42
CA LEU A 274 11.75 -7.82 0.02
C LEU A 274 11.63 -9.06 0.91
N LEU A 275 11.92 -10.23 0.35
CA LEU A 275 11.87 -11.49 1.09
C LEU A 275 13.28 -11.93 1.57
N PRO A 276 13.38 -12.49 2.77
CA PRO A 276 12.28 -12.85 3.68
C PRO A 276 11.66 -11.61 4.35
N THR A 277 10.37 -11.67 4.65
CA THR A 277 9.63 -10.64 5.40
C THR A 277 8.96 -11.24 6.62
N ARG A 278 8.43 -10.42 7.52
CA ARG A 278 7.78 -10.86 8.76
C ARG A 278 6.33 -10.37 8.84
N PRO A 279 5.46 -11.05 9.62
CA PRO A 279 4.07 -10.63 9.76
C PRO A 279 3.89 -9.16 10.14
N VAL A 280 4.75 -8.60 10.99
CA VAL A 280 4.69 -7.20 11.41
C VAL A 280 4.92 -6.22 10.25
N GLU A 281 5.80 -6.55 9.31
CA GLU A 281 6.07 -5.75 8.11
C GLU A 281 4.90 -5.80 7.15
N ILE A 282 4.30 -6.98 7.00
CA ILE A 282 3.08 -7.17 6.19
C ILE A 282 1.91 -6.37 6.79
N ILE A 283 1.74 -6.35 8.13
CA ILE A 283 0.73 -5.51 8.80
C ILE A 283 0.93 -4.03 8.48
N ARG A 284 2.17 -3.53 8.57
CA ARG A 284 2.49 -2.14 8.23
C ARG A 284 2.19 -1.83 6.77
N ALA A 285 2.59 -2.72 5.86
CA ALA A 285 2.31 -2.59 4.44
C ALA A 285 0.80 -2.54 4.16
N ILE A 286 0.00 -3.43 4.75
CA ILE A 286 -1.46 -3.42 4.61
C ILE A 286 -2.06 -2.11 5.12
N LYS A 287 -1.61 -1.61 6.27
CA LYS A 287 -2.12 -0.36 6.88
C LYS A 287 -1.74 0.89 6.09
N SER A 288 -0.63 0.87 5.36
CA SER A 288 -0.22 2.00 4.51
C SER A 288 -1.02 2.09 3.21
N LEU A 289 -1.67 1.00 2.76
CA LEU A 289 -2.55 1.02 1.60
C LEU A 289 -3.83 1.82 1.88
N ARG A 290 -4.38 2.47 0.87
CA ARG A 290 -5.71 3.11 0.96
C ARG A 290 -6.80 2.12 1.34
N ALA A 291 -6.71 0.86 0.84
CA ALA A 291 -7.57 -0.24 1.26
C ALA A 291 -7.42 -0.58 2.74
N GLY A 292 -6.29 -0.31 3.37
CA GLY A 292 -6.06 -0.52 4.80
C GLY A 292 -7.11 0.16 5.65
N ARG A 293 -7.52 1.37 5.31
CA ARG A 293 -8.60 2.09 6.00
C ARG A 293 -9.97 1.38 5.93
N LEU A 294 -10.25 0.69 4.83
CA LEU A 294 -11.47 -0.12 4.71
C LEU A 294 -11.39 -1.36 5.60
N LEU A 295 -10.20 -1.94 5.73
CA LEU A 295 -9.94 -3.12 6.55
C LEU A 295 -9.96 -2.80 8.05
N GLU A 296 -9.67 -1.59 8.47
CA GLU A 296 -9.79 -1.13 9.86
C GLU A 296 -11.24 -0.84 10.27
N GLY A 297 -12.18 -0.88 9.33
CA GLY A 297 -13.59 -0.55 9.55
C GLY A 297 -13.90 0.90 9.21
N PHE A 298 -14.71 1.12 8.19
CA PHE A 298 -15.04 2.44 7.70
C PHE A 298 -16.55 2.60 7.50
N ARG A 299 -17.13 3.70 8.03
CA ARG A 299 -18.56 4.06 7.88
C ARG A 299 -19.51 2.92 8.23
N GLY A 300 -19.30 2.27 9.38
CA GLY A 300 -20.16 1.19 9.87
C GLY A 300 -19.90 -0.18 9.24
N ARG A 301 -18.90 -0.33 8.37
CA ARG A 301 -18.43 -1.64 7.90
C ARG A 301 -17.62 -2.33 8.99
N PRO A 302 -17.72 -3.66 9.16
CA PRO A 302 -16.91 -4.39 10.12
C PRO A 302 -15.43 -4.33 9.71
N ALA A 303 -14.55 -4.31 10.71
CA ALA A 303 -13.12 -4.45 10.51
C ALA A 303 -12.74 -5.90 10.15
N ALA A 304 -11.69 -6.06 9.37
CA ALA A 304 -10.99 -7.32 9.18
C ALA A 304 -9.98 -7.56 10.31
N ASP A 305 -9.66 -8.81 10.56
CA ASP A 305 -8.53 -9.19 11.41
C ASP A 305 -7.23 -9.07 10.58
N ILE A 306 -6.60 -7.88 10.66
CA ILE A 306 -5.38 -7.59 9.89
C ILE A 306 -4.23 -8.52 10.29
N SER A 307 -4.17 -8.98 11.54
CA SER A 307 -3.14 -9.92 11.99
C SER A 307 -3.29 -11.27 11.30
N LYS A 308 -4.51 -11.81 11.23
CA LYS A 308 -4.78 -13.03 10.46
C LYS A 308 -4.53 -12.88 8.97
N LEU A 309 -4.92 -11.75 8.39
CA LEU A 309 -4.61 -11.45 6.99
C LEU A 309 -3.11 -11.48 6.74
N ALA A 310 -2.33 -10.84 7.60
CA ALA A 310 -0.87 -10.83 7.50
C ALA A 310 -0.26 -12.23 7.67
N GLU A 311 -0.80 -13.05 8.57
CA GLU A 311 -0.38 -14.46 8.74
C GLU A 311 -0.63 -15.29 7.48
N GLU A 312 -1.77 -15.13 6.82
CA GLU A 312 -2.07 -15.86 5.57
C GLU A 312 -1.14 -15.42 4.42
N ILE A 313 -0.88 -14.11 4.30
CA ILE A 313 0.09 -13.57 3.31
C ILE A 313 1.51 -14.06 3.65
N TYR A 314 1.88 -14.10 4.92
CA TYR A 314 3.17 -14.62 5.38
C TYR A 314 3.34 -16.10 5.02
N LYS A 315 2.34 -16.96 5.29
CA LYS A 315 2.35 -18.37 4.87
C LYS A 315 2.57 -18.52 3.38
N LEU A 316 1.89 -17.70 2.57
CA LEU A 316 2.07 -17.70 1.12
C LEU A 316 3.50 -17.30 0.74
N SER A 317 4.09 -16.30 1.41
CA SER A 317 5.47 -15.87 1.17
C SER A 317 6.49 -16.97 1.53
N ILE A 318 6.27 -17.71 2.61
CA ILE A 318 7.10 -18.87 2.97
C ILE A 318 6.97 -19.98 1.93
N ALA A 319 5.75 -20.32 1.51
CA ALA A 319 5.54 -21.32 0.48
C ALA A 319 6.22 -20.94 -0.85
N PHE A 320 6.22 -19.66 -1.22
CA PHE A 320 6.98 -19.17 -2.38
C PHE A 320 8.48 -19.34 -2.19
N GLN A 321 9.03 -18.94 -1.04
CA GLN A 321 10.46 -19.05 -0.72
C GLN A 321 10.94 -20.50 -0.75
N GLU A 322 10.18 -21.44 -0.20
CA GLU A 322 10.50 -22.87 -0.23
C GLU A 322 10.50 -23.46 -1.66
N ASN A 323 9.72 -22.86 -2.56
CA ASN A 323 9.58 -23.28 -3.95
C ASN A 323 10.27 -22.34 -4.96
N ILE A 324 11.18 -21.47 -4.51
CA ILE A 324 11.75 -20.40 -5.33
C ILE A 324 12.52 -20.91 -6.58
N LYS A 325 12.98 -22.16 -6.57
CA LYS A 325 13.64 -22.80 -7.72
C LYS A 325 12.66 -23.30 -8.79
N THR A 326 11.40 -23.48 -8.43
CA THR A 326 10.36 -24.10 -9.28
C THR A 326 9.21 -23.17 -9.57
N ILE A 327 9.14 -22.03 -8.88
CA ILE A 327 8.13 -20.98 -9.08
C ILE A 327 8.85 -19.66 -9.32
N ALA A 328 8.55 -19.04 -10.45
CA ALA A 328 9.10 -17.75 -10.81
C ALA A 328 8.21 -16.60 -10.30
N GLU A 329 6.90 -16.82 -10.28
CA GLU A 329 5.91 -15.80 -9.90
C GLU A 329 4.61 -16.43 -9.44
N ILE A 330 3.96 -15.81 -8.45
CA ILE A 330 2.58 -16.08 -8.03
C ILE A 330 1.85 -14.76 -8.01
N GLU A 331 0.80 -14.62 -8.80
CA GLU A 331 -0.11 -13.49 -8.77
C GLU A 331 -1.48 -13.96 -8.32
N ILE A 332 -2.06 -13.28 -7.33
CA ILE A 332 -3.43 -13.46 -6.87
C ILE A 332 -4.15 -12.13 -7.06
N ASN A 333 -5.11 -12.07 -7.95
CA ASN A 333 -5.89 -10.87 -8.24
C ASN A 333 -7.32 -11.21 -8.70
N PRO A 334 -8.31 -11.06 -7.77
CA PRO A 334 -8.18 -10.56 -6.42
C PRO A 334 -7.98 -11.64 -5.35
N LEU A 335 -7.34 -11.26 -4.24
CA LEU A 335 -7.50 -11.91 -2.94
C LEU A 335 -8.68 -11.25 -2.21
N PHE A 336 -9.75 -11.99 -1.97
CA PHE A 336 -10.89 -11.50 -1.19
C PHE A 336 -10.58 -11.55 0.30
N VAL A 337 -10.77 -10.40 0.97
CA VAL A 337 -10.58 -10.29 2.41
C VAL A 337 -11.94 -10.22 3.10
N TYR A 338 -12.17 -11.13 4.02
CA TYR A 338 -13.34 -11.16 4.90
C TYR A 338 -12.94 -10.77 6.33
N ARG A 339 -13.85 -10.88 7.27
CA ARG A 339 -13.59 -10.47 8.65
C ARG A 339 -12.44 -11.25 9.30
N THR A 340 -12.38 -12.55 9.08
CA THR A 340 -11.41 -13.46 9.76
C THR A 340 -10.73 -14.44 8.80
N GLU A 341 -10.98 -14.34 7.52
CA GLU A 341 -10.46 -15.25 6.51
C GLU A 341 -10.22 -14.55 5.18
N VAL A 342 -9.45 -15.17 4.32
CA VAL A 342 -9.18 -14.73 2.95
C VAL A 342 -9.50 -15.83 1.95
N SER A 343 -9.72 -15.48 0.69
CA SER A 343 -9.89 -16.45 -0.40
C SER A 343 -9.25 -15.93 -1.67
N ALA A 344 -8.37 -16.70 -2.29
CA ALA A 344 -7.77 -16.39 -3.58
C ALA A 344 -8.73 -16.72 -4.70
N ILE A 345 -9.29 -15.69 -5.36
CA ILE A 345 -10.37 -15.85 -6.35
C ILE A 345 -9.81 -16.14 -7.74
N ASP A 346 -8.78 -15.42 -8.14
CA ASP A 346 -8.03 -15.72 -9.35
C ASP A 346 -6.54 -15.80 -9.04
N VAL A 347 -5.87 -16.74 -9.65
CA VAL A 347 -4.46 -16.99 -9.41
C VAL A 347 -3.76 -17.41 -10.69
N LEU A 348 -2.59 -16.83 -10.89
CA LEU A 348 -1.66 -17.14 -11.96
C LEU A 348 -0.31 -17.51 -11.34
N ILE A 349 0.21 -18.68 -11.67
CA ILE A 349 1.55 -19.12 -11.27
C ILE A 349 2.40 -19.29 -12.52
N GLN A 350 3.56 -18.67 -12.52
CA GLN A 350 4.57 -18.87 -13.55
C GLN A 350 5.69 -19.77 -12.98
N VAL A 351 6.07 -20.73 -13.78
CA VAL A 351 7.19 -21.66 -13.49
C VAL A 351 8.29 -21.44 -14.52
N PRO A 352 9.57 -21.70 -14.15
CA PRO A 352 10.70 -21.67 -15.09
C PRO A 352 10.50 -22.56 -16.29
#